data_92d3229cf8b98754721e49a0385c2d71
#
_entry.id   92d3229cf8b98754721e49a0385c2d71
#
_cell.length_a   1.000
_cell.length_b   1.000
_cell.length_c   1.000
_cell.angle_alpha   90.00
_cell.angle_beta   90.00
_cell.angle_gamma   90.00
#
_symmetry.space_group_name_H-M   'P 1'
#
loop_
_entity.id
_entity.type
_entity.pdbx_description
1 polymer ?
#
loop_
_entity_poly.entity_id
_entity_poly.type
_entity_poly.pdbx_seq_one_letter_code
_entity_poly.pdbx_strand_id
1 'polypeptide(L)'
;MPSLLLGAAVVVVAIILILRSDVGLPPVVRGVMAPPFELSRLDRNDTRISLSSLSGRVVLVNFWATWCEPCEREMPAMERLYQALPRADFELVAIAIDDKEEDVRAFQERYRLSFPILLDLDQAIYGSYQTMGVPESLLVDREGRIVERYVGPREWDATEYMDRIRELIGGVPRIPPPSSF
;
A
#
# COMPACT_ATOMS: atom_id res chain seq x y z
N MET A 1 53.86 -21.46 -4.45
CA MET A 1 52.49 -21.97 -4.28
C MET A 1 51.62 -21.26 -3.25
N PRO A 2 52.11 -20.39 -2.30
CA PRO A 2 51.23 -19.68 -1.35
C PRO A 2 50.38 -18.57 -1.98
N SER A 3 50.82 -17.93 -3.04
CA SER A 3 50.09 -16.79 -3.67
C SER A 3 48.80 -17.24 -4.38
N LEU A 4 48.68 -18.43 -4.86
CA LEU A 4 47.48 -18.97 -5.53
C LEU A 4 46.36 -19.24 -4.52
N LEU A 5 46.72 -19.73 -3.33
CA LEU A 5 45.78 -19.99 -2.23
C LEU A 5 45.24 -18.69 -1.61
N LEU A 6 46.08 -17.66 -1.54
CA LEU A 6 45.66 -16.32 -1.04
C LEU A 6 44.67 -15.66 -2.01
N GLY A 7 44.90 -15.75 -3.32
CA GLY A 7 43.99 -15.25 -4.34
C GLY A 7 42.60 -15.94 -4.29
N ALA A 8 42.62 -17.28 -4.17
CA ALA A 8 41.36 -18.05 -4.05
C ALA A 8 40.56 -17.68 -2.80
N ALA A 9 41.22 -17.48 -1.65
CA ALA A 9 40.59 -17.07 -0.40
C ALA A 9 39.96 -15.67 -0.51
N VAL A 10 40.62 -14.72 -1.14
CA VAL A 10 40.07 -13.36 -1.36
C VAL A 10 38.84 -13.39 -2.26
N VAL A 11 38.85 -14.19 -3.33
CA VAL A 11 37.70 -14.33 -4.23
C VAL A 11 36.51 -14.97 -3.49
N VAL A 12 36.73 -16.00 -2.70
CA VAL A 12 35.68 -16.64 -1.90
C VAL A 12 35.08 -15.69 -0.87
N VAL A 13 35.91 -14.92 -0.18
CA VAL A 13 35.43 -13.90 0.78
C VAL A 13 34.64 -12.81 0.05
N ALA A 14 35.10 -12.34 -1.10
CA ALA A 14 34.37 -11.36 -1.90
C ALA A 14 32.99 -11.89 -2.37
N ILE A 15 32.94 -13.15 -2.82
CA ILE A 15 31.68 -13.81 -3.21
C ILE A 15 30.74 -13.95 -1.99
N ILE A 16 31.27 -14.35 -0.83
CA ILE A 16 30.48 -14.45 0.40
C ILE A 16 29.94 -13.07 0.83
N LEU A 17 30.74 -12.02 0.72
CA LEU A 17 30.32 -10.66 1.02
C LEU A 17 29.27 -10.14 0.04
N ILE A 18 29.39 -10.46 -1.25
CA ILE A 18 28.40 -10.14 -2.27
C ILE A 18 27.09 -10.91 -2.03
N LEU A 19 27.17 -12.21 -1.72
CA LEU A 19 26.02 -13.05 -1.42
C LEU A 19 25.36 -12.72 -0.05
N ARG A 20 26.08 -12.08 0.86
CA ARG A 20 25.59 -11.60 2.16
C ARG A 20 25.17 -10.11 2.12
N SER A 21 25.34 -9.43 0.99
CA SER A 21 24.70 -8.13 0.82
C SER A 21 23.20 -8.40 0.84
N ASP A 22 22.60 -8.32 2.04
CA ASP A 22 21.17 -8.14 2.16
C ASP A 22 20.84 -6.88 1.37
N VAL A 23 20.43 -7.06 0.12
CA VAL A 23 19.77 -6.02 -0.64
C VAL A 23 18.40 -5.87 0.02
N GLY A 24 18.39 -5.25 1.19
CA GLY A 24 17.16 -4.88 1.88
C GLY A 24 16.29 -4.13 0.88
N LEU A 25 15.02 -4.46 0.84
CA LEU A 25 14.07 -3.72 0.00
C LEU A 25 14.25 -2.22 0.29
N PRO A 26 14.27 -1.35 -0.74
CA PRO A 26 14.39 0.07 -0.52
C PRO A 26 13.26 0.55 0.42
N PRO A 27 13.53 1.54 1.29
CA PRO A 27 12.55 1.98 2.27
C PRO A 27 11.31 2.54 1.55
N VAL A 28 10.14 2.06 1.97
CA VAL A 28 8.84 2.52 1.47
C VAL A 28 8.45 3.80 2.21
N VAL A 29 8.95 4.91 1.72
CA VAL A 29 8.78 6.25 2.32
C VAL A 29 8.17 7.22 1.32
N ARG A 30 7.75 8.38 1.81
CA ARG A 30 7.26 9.48 0.97
C ARG A 30 8.27 9.84 -0.14
N GLY A 31 7.75 10.06 -1.35
CA GLY A 31 8.51 10.46 -2.54
C GLY A 31 9.03 9.30 -3.38
N VAL A 32 9.01 8.06 -2.89
CA VAL A 32 9.40 6.89 -3.68
C VAL A 32 8.21 6.30 -4.44
N MET A 33 8.51 5.51 -5.47
CA MET A 33 7.48 4.75 -6.17
C MET A 33 6.88 3.71 -5.23
N ALA A 34 5.55 3.61 -5.22
CA ALA A 34 4.87 2.57 -4.46
C ALA A 34 5.26 1.19 -5.00
N PRO A 35 5.51 0.20 -4.14
CA PRO A 35 5.76 -1.17 -4.58
C PRO A 35 4.63 -1.66 -5.48
N PRO A 36 4.95 -2.35 -6.59
CA PRO A 36 3.93 -2.90 -7.46
C PRO A 36 3.16 -4.02 -6.78
N PHE A 37 1.87 -4.10 -7.06
CA PHE A 37 1.07 -5.26 -6.68
C PHE A 37 0.14 -5.67 -7.83
N GLU A 38 -0.28 -6.92 -7.78
CA GLU A 38 -1.37 -7.47 -8.60
C GLU A 38 -2.10 -8.54 -7.78
N LEU A 39 -3.28 -8.21 -7.30
CA LEU A 39 -4.06 -9.03 -6.39
C LEU A 39 -5.45 -9.36 -6.95
N SER A 40 -5.99 -10.48 -6.51
CA SER A 40 -7.36 -10.88 -6.84
C SER A 40 -8.36 -9.99 -6.12
N ARG A 41 -9.40 -9.62 -6.83
CA ARG A 41 -10.52 -8.85 -6.29
C ARG A 41 -11.56 -9.78 -5.67
N LEU A 42 -12.01 -9.46 -4.46
CA LEU A 42 -12.94 -10.30 -3.68
C LEU A 42 -14.29 -10.54 -4.37
N ASP A 43 -14.89 -9.50 -4.96
CA ASP A 43 -16.25 -9.56 -5.54
C ASP A 43 -16.30 -10.06 -6.99
N ARG A 44 -15.14 -10.30 -7.60
CA ARG A 44 -14.98 -10.76 -8.98
C ARG A 44 -13.80 -11.72 -9.11
N ASN A 45 -14.05 -12.98 -8.85
CA ASN A 45 -13.01 -14.04 -8.72
C ASN A 45 -12.03 -14.12 -9.90
N ASP A 46 -12.42 -13.68 -11.12
CA ASP A 46 -11.55 -13.69 -12.30
C ASP A 46 -10.91 -12.33 -12.59
N THR A 47 -11.11 -11.34 -11.71
CA THR A 47 -10.59 -9.99 -11.93
C THR A 47 -9.44 -9.72 -10.96
N ARG A 48 -8.28 -9.34 -11.53
CA ARG A 48 -7.14 -8.86 -10.76
C ARG A 48 -7.01 -7.35 -10.92
N ILE A 49 -6.57 -6.68 -9.88
CA ILE A 49 -6.22 -5.27 -9.92
C ILE A 49 -4.73 -5.15 -9.63
N SER A 50 -4.03 -4.47 -10.55
CA SER A 50 -2.63 -4.10 -10.35
C SER A 50 -2.51 -2.59 -10.11
N LEU A 51 -1.48 -2.17 -9.37
CA LEU A 51 -1.21 -0.74 -9.19
C LEU A 51 -1.01 -0.03 -10.54
N SER A 52 -0.37 -0.69 -11.51
CA SER A 52 -0.17 -0.15 -12.86
C SER A 52 -1.46 0.08 -13.63
N SER A 53 -2.51 -0.72 -13.39
CA SER A 53 -3.83 -0.53 -14.00
C SER A 53 -4.58 0.70 -13.45
N LEU A 54 -4.08 1.27 -12.36
CA LEU A 54 -4.60 2.47 -11.70
C LEU A 54 -3.80 3.74 -12.05
N SER A 55 -2.81 3.63 -12.92
CA SER A 55 -1.98 4.76 -13.35
C SER A 55 -2.84 5.93 -13.86
N GLY A 56 -2.42 7.15 -13.54
CA GLY A 56 -3.16 8.38 -13.86
C GLY A 56 -4.26 8.74 -12.85
N ARG A 57 -4.54 7.87 -11.88
CA ARG A 57 -5.45 8.15 -10.75
C ARG A 57 -4.68 8.36 -9.46
N VAL A 58 -5.23 9.15 -8.55
CA VAL A 58 -4.79 9.15 -7.14
C VAL A 58 -5.33 7.88 -6.49
N VAL A 59 -4.47 7.14 -5.80
CA VAL A 59 -4.86 5.86 -5.18
C VAL A 59 -4.65 5.92 -3.67
N LEU A 60 -5.68 5.57 -2.92
CA LEU A 60 -5.56 5.27 -1.49
C LEU A 60 -5.44 3.75 -1.33
N VAL A 61 -4.24 3.29 -0.96
CA VAL A 61 -3.97 1.88 -0.64
C VAL A 61 -4.12 1.72 0.86
N ASN A 62 -5.06 0.90 1.31
CA ASN A 62 -5.32 0.65 2.73
C ASN A 62 -5.08 -0.83 3.05
N PHE A 63 -4.25 -1.11 4.05
CA PHE A 63 -4.04 -2.46 4.61
C PHE A 63 -4.91 -2.63 5.85
N TRP A 64 -5.67 -3.71 5.90
CA TRP A 64 -6.64 -3.96 6.96
C TRP A 64 -6.91 -5.46 7.17
N ALA A 65 -7.65 -5.80 8.23
CA ALA A 65 -8.10 -7.16 8.49
C ALA A 65 -9.47 -7.18 9.20
N THR A 66 -10.20 -8.27 9.08
CA THR A 66 -11.53 -8.44 9.71
C THR A 66 -11.47 -8.50 11.23
N TRP A 67 -10.38 -9.00 11.79
CA TRP A 67 -10.11 -9.08 13.23
C TRP A 67 -9.58 -7.78 13.84
N CYS A 68 -9.36 -6.76 13.02
CA CYS A 68 -8.79 -5.46 13.43
C CYS A 68 -9.91 -4.49 13.79
N GLU A 69 -10.22 -4.32 15.08
CA GLU A 69 -11.26 -3.41 15.56
C GLU A 69 -11.05 -1.94 15.12
N PRO A 70 -9.83 -1.35 15.15
CA PRO A 70 -9.64 -0.01 14.59
C PRO A 70 -9.93 0.10 13.10
N CYS A 71 -9.66 -0.99 12.32
CA CYS A 71 -9.99 -1.04 10.90
C CYS A 71 -11.51 -1.00 10.69
N GLU A 72 -12.25 -1.79 11.47
CA GLU A 72 -13.72 -1.83 11.43
C GLU A 72 -14.31 -0.43 11.64
N ARG A 73 -13.76 0.36 12.57
CA ARG A 73 -14.26 1.70 12.87
C ARG A 73 -14.05 2.70 11.73
N GLU A 74 -12.98 2.59 10.93
CA GLU A 74 -12.72 3.54 9.84
C GLU A 74 -13.48 3.21 8.53
N MET A 75 -13.93 1.95 8.33
CA MET A 75 -14.56 1.52 7.08
C MET A 75 -15.78 2.35 6.65
N PRO A 76 -16.69 2.78 7.54
CA PRO A 76 -17.79 3.66 7.14
C PRO A 76 -17.32 5.01 6.60
N ALA A 77 -16.26 5.60 7.17
CA ALA A 77 -15.69 6.85 6.68
C ALA A 77 -14.98 6.66 5.32
N MET A 78 -14.32 5.53 5.13
CA MET A 78 -13.74 5.13 3.84
C MET A 78 -14.81 4.96 2.76
N GLU A 79 -15.94 4.35 3.08
CA GLU A 79 -17.05 4.20 2.14
C GLU A 79 -17.62 5.57 1.73
N ARG A 80 -17.82 6.50 2.69
CA ARG A 80 -18.27 7.86 2.37
C ARG A 80 -17.26 8.63 1.51
N LEU A 81 -15.96 8.53 1.81
CA LEU A 81 -14.89 9.07 0.96
C LEU A 81 -14.99 8.50 -0.46
N TYR A 82 -15.12 7.17 -0.56
CA TYR A 82 -15.19 6.49 -1.84
C TYR A 82 -16.37 6.96 -2.68
N GLN A 83 -17.54 7.11 -2.08
CA GLN A 83 -18.74 7.60 -2.75
C GLN A 83 -18.65 9.07 -3.19
N ALA A 84 -17.88 9.90 -2.47
CA ALA A 84 -17.79 11.32 -2.70
C ALA A 84 -16.81 11.74 -3.81
N LEU A 85 -15.91 10.85 -4.26
CA LEU A 85 -14.86 11.17 -5.23
C LEU A 85 -15.09 10.50 -6.59
N PRO A 86 -14.70 11.14 -7.71
CA PRO A 86 -14.91 10.59 -9.05
C PRO A 86 -13.97 9.41 -9.34
N ARG A 87 -14.54 8.28 -9.81
CA ARG A 87 -13.78 7.05 -10.14
C ARG A 87 -12.79 7.22 -11.29
N ALA A 88 -12.96 8.22 -12.13
CA ALA A 88 -12.01 8.53 -13.20
C ALA A 88 -10.66 9.04 -12.67
N ASP A 89 -10.66 9.70 -11.49
CA ASP A 89 -9.51 10.41 -10.95
C ASP A 89 -8.97 9.79 -9.65
N PHE A 90 -9.80 9.02 -8.95
CA PHE A 90 -9.49 8.44 -7.65
C PHE A 90 -9.89 6.97 -7.57
N GLU A 91 -9.05 6.16 -6.93
CA GLU A 91 -9.38 4.80 -6.55
C GLU A 91 -8.99 4.54 -5.09
N LEU A 92 -9.81 3.77 -4.39
CA LEU A 92 -9.50 3.20 -3.09
C LEU A 92 -9.37 1.69 -3.27
N VAL A 93 -8.25 1.13 -2.87
CA VAL A 93 -8.04 -0.31 -2.83
C VAL A 93 -7.75 -0.74 -1.39
N ALA A 94 -8.68 -1.50 -0.81
CA ALA A 94 -8.51 -2.04 0.54
C ALA A 94 -7.94 -3.47 0.44
N ILE A 95 -6.70 -3.63 0.88
CA ILE A 95 -5.96 -4.90 0.82
C ILE A 95 -6.16 -5.63 2.14
N ALA A 96 -6.93 -6.71 2.11
CA ALA A 96 -7.19 -7.57 3.26
C ALA A 96 -6.02 -8.55 3.45
N ILE A 97 -5.51 -8.62 4.68
CA ILE A 97 -4.43 -9.52 5.09
C ILE A 97 -4.93 -10.71 5.93
N ASP A 98 -6.21 -11.01 5.84
CA ASP A 98 -6.86 -12.14 6.52
C ASP A 98 -6.42 -13.47 5.91
N ASP A 99 -6.51 -14.53 6.70
CA ASP A 99 -6.18 -15.90 6.27
C ASP A 99 -7.31 -16.54 5.43
N LYS A 100 -8.55 -16.01 5.51
CA LYS A 100 -9.73 -16.59 4.89
C LYS A 100 -10.55 -15.57 4.10
N GLU A 101 -10.77 -15.87 2.85
CA GLU A 101 -11.62 -15.07 1.96
C GLU A 101 -13.06 -14.95 2.46
N GLU A 102 -13.61 -16.01 3.07
CA GLU A 102 -14.99 -16.04 3.55
C GLU A 102 -15.24 -14.97 4.64
N ASP A 103 -14.27 -14.77 5.54
CA ASP A 103 -14.38 -13.77 6.60
C ASP A 103 -14.38 -12.35 6.01
N VAL A 104 -13.53 -12.11 5.00
CA VAL A 104 -13.46 -10.83 4.28
C VAL A 104 -14.76 -10.55 3.52
N ARG A 105 -15.35 -11.58 2.90
CA ARG A 105 -16.62 -11.48 2.17
C ARG A 105 -17.78 -11.15 3.11
N ALA A 106 -17.88 -11.86 4.24
CA ALA A 106 -18.90 -11.62 5.26
C ALA A 106 -18.78 -10.18 5.83
N PHE A 107 -17.55 -9.69 6.00
CA PHE A 107 -17.30 -8.32 6.45
C PHE A 107 -17.77 -7.30 5.40
N GLN A 108 -17.38 -7.47 4.12
CA GLN A 108 -17.81 -6.59 3.03
C GLN A 108 -19.34 -6.47 2.95
N GLU A 109 -20.05 -7.60 3.05
CA GLU A 109 -21.50 -7.64 3.01
C GLU A 109 -22.12 -6.94 4.22
N ARG A 110 -21.60 -7.20 5.43
CA ARG A 110 -22.07 -6.61 6.69
C ARG A 110 -21.98 -5.08 6.65
N TYR A 111 -20.86 -4.52 6.16
CA TYR A 111 -20.63 -3.09 6.13
C TYR A 111 -21.03 -2.45 4.80
N ARG A 112 -21.51 -3.24 3.83
CA ARG A 112 -21.93 -2.79 2.48
C ARG A 112 -20.87 -1.96 1.77
N LEU A 113 -19.62 -2.43 1.84
CA LEU A 113 -18.49 -1.74 1.25
C LEU A 113 -18.52 -1.90 -0.28
N SER A 114 -18.46 -0.79 -1.01
CA SER A 114 -18.55 -0.76 -2.47
C SER A 114 -17.19 -0.57 -3.17
N PHE A 115 -16.17 -0.14 -2.44
CA PHE A 115 -14.82 -0.02 -2.97
C PHE A 115 -14.17 -1.41 -3.20
N PRO A 116 -13.19 -1.50 -4.11
CA PRO A 116 -12.44 -2.73 -4.33
C PRO A 116 -11.75 -3.25 -3.08
N ILE A 117 -12.04 -4.51 -2.71
CA ILE A 117 -11.29 -5.26 -1.70
C ILE A 117 -10.42 -6.27 -2.43
N LEU A 118 -9.12 -6.26 -2.13
CA LEU A 118 -8.13 -7.16 -2.69
C LEU A 118 -7.64 -8.12 -1.61
N LEU A 119 -7.25 -9.33 -2.03
CA LEU A 119 -6.85 -10.39 -1.11
C LEU A 119 -5.33 -10.59 -1.16
N ASP A 120 -4.65 -10.37 -0.04
CA ASP A 120 -3.22 -10.61 0.19
C ASP A 120 -3.04 -11.71 1.26
N LEU A 121 -3.58 -12.91 0.96
CA LEU A 121 -3.70 -14.02 1.92
C LEU A 121 -2.35 -14.54 2.42
N ASP A 122 -1.28 -14.39 1.65
CA ASP A 122 0.09 -14.72 2.03
C ASP A 122 0.88 -13.55 2.61
N GLN A 123 0.25 -12.37 2.70
CA GLN A 123 0.83 -11.13 3.20
C GLN A 123 2.11 -10.66 2.48
N ALA A 124 2.29 -11.11 1.23
CA ALA A 124 3.48 -10.77 0.44
C ALA A 124 3.51 -9.28 0.08
N ILE A 125 2.36 -8.71 -0.28
CA ILE A 125 2.23 -7.28 -0.60
C ILE A 125 2.34 -6.44 0.68
N TYR A 126 1.68 -6.85 1.78
CA TYR A 126 1.83 -6.25 3.10
C TYR A 126 3.32 -6.13 3.50
N GLY A 127 4.08 -7.21 3.33
CA GLY A 127 5.53 -7.23 3.59
C GLY A 127 6.32 -6.30 2.65
N SER A 128 5.99 -6.28 1.35
CA SER A 128 6.66 -5.43 0.36
C SER A 128 6.46 -3.94 0.62
N TYR A 129 5.33 -3.56 1.20
CA TYR A 129 5.02 -2.19 1.63
C TYR A 129 5.63 -1.83 2.99
N GLN A 130 6.34 -2.77 3.62
CA GLN A 130 6.97 -2.60 4.94
C GLN A 130 5.96 -2.10 5.99
N THR A 131 4.74 -2.61 5.91
CA THR A 131 3.65 -2.29 6.83
C THR A 131 3.89 -3.00 8.15
N MET A 132 3.75 -2.31 9.28
CA MET A 132 4.06 -2.84 10.61
C MET A 132 2.82 -3.13 11.45
N GLY A 133 1.64 -2.83 10.94
CA GLY A 133 0.37 -3.02 11.64
C GLY A 133 -0.81 -2.59 10.78
N VAL A 134 -2.02 -2.89 11.24
CA VAL A 134 -3.26 -2.46 10.58
C VAL A 134 -4.14 -1.66 11.56
N PRO A 135 -4.88 -0.65 11.08
CA PRO A 135 -4.90 -0.19 9.70
C PRO A 135 -3.69 0.68 9.36
N GLU A 136 -3.25 0.58 8.12
CA GLU A 136 -2.25 1.47 7.58
C GLU A 136 -2.61 1.84 6.15
N SER A 137 -2.50 3.14 5.80
CA SER A 137 -2.88 3.63 4.48
C SER A 137 -1.75 4.43 3.84
N LEU A 138 -1.60 4.26 2.54
CA LEU A 138 -0.67 5.04 1.72
C LEU A 138 -1.43 5.76 0.62
N LEU A 139 -1.22 7.07 0.54
CA LEU A 139 -1.76 7.89 -0.53
C LEU A 139 -0.73 7.97 -1.65
N VAL A 140 -1.13 7.57 -2.84
CA VAL A 140 -0.28 7.45 -4.03
C VAL A 140 -0.79 8.42 -5.09
N ASP A 141 0.13 9.21 -5.67
CA ASP A 141 -0.20 10.17 -6.73
C ASP A 141 -0.43 9.50 -8.10
N ARG A 142 -0.77 10.32 -9.10
CA ARG A 142 -1.06 9.88 -10.47
C ARG A 142 0.13 9.21 -11.17
N GLU A 143 1.35 9.52 -10.73
CA GLU A 143 2.62 8.98 -11.21
C GLU A 143 3.03 7.70 -10.48
N GLY A 144 2.28 7.28 -9.46
CA GLY A 144 2.55 6.07 -8.67
C GLY A 144 3.52 6.30 -7.51
N ARG A 145 3.75 7.56 -7.07
CA ARG A 145 4.62 7.88 -5.94
C ARG A 145 3.82 7.98 -4.64
N ILE A 146 4.38 7.48 -3.58
CA ILE A 146 3.82 7.64 -2.23
C ILE A 146 3.97 9.10 -1.83
N VAL A 147 2.86 9.77 -1.61
CA VAL A 147 2.84 11.17 -1.15
C VAL A 147 2.61 11.27 0.35
N GLU A 148 1.88 10.31 0.93
CA GLU A 148 1.64 10.27 2.38
C GLU A 148 1.47 8.85 2.88
N ARG A 149 1.78 8.61 4.16
CA ARG A 149 1.60 7.36 4.88
C ARG A 149 0.90 7.64 6.20
N TYR A 150 -0.18 6.93 6.46
CA TYR A 150 -1.02 7.09 7.64
C TYR A 150 -1.03 5.79 8.44
N VAL A 151 -0.49 5.84 9.66
CA VAL A 151 -0.49 4.71 10.59
C VAL A 151 -1.66 4.87 11.56
N GLY A 152 -2.50 3.84 11.68
CA GLY A 152 -3.71 3.84 12.50
C GLY A 152 -4.94 4.45 11.81
N PRO A 153 -6.13 4.30 12.43
CA PRO A 153 -7.41 4.67 11.82
C PRO A 153 -7.58 6.18 11.60
N ARG A 154 -8.38 6.55 10.59
CA ARG A 154 -8.69 7.95 10.24
C ARG A 154 -10.18 8.10 9.95
N GLU A 155 -10.68 9.32 10.18
CA GLU A 155 -12.00 9.77 9.70
C GLU A 155 -11.86 10.25 8.25
N TRP A 156 -11.79 9.30 7.32
CA TRP A 156 -11.41 9.54 5.92
C TRP A 156 -12.31 10.52 5.18
N ASP A 157 -13.55 10.71 5.62
CA ASP A 157 -14.50 11.70 5.09
C ASP A 157 -14.36 13.08 5.75
N ALA A 158 -13.43 13.28 6.68
CA ALA A 158 -13.14 14.61 7.21
C ALA A 158 -12.52 15.51 6.13
N THR A 159 -12.82 16.81 6.24
CA THR A 159 -12.46 17.82 5.23
C THR A 159 -10.97 17.79 4.89
N GLU A 160 -10.11 17.60 5.88
CA GLU A 160 -8.65 17.57 5.68
C GLU A 160 -8.17 16.48 4.72
N TYR A 161 -8.71 15.24 4.82
CA TYR A 161 -8.36 14.14 3.91
C TYR A 161 -9.01 14.29 2.55
N MET A 162 -10.28 14.72 2.53
CA MET A 162 -11.02 14.97 1.29
C MET A 162 -10.33 16.05 0.45
N ASP A 163 -9.94 17.17 1.06
CA ASP A 163 -9.29 18.27 0.36
C ASP A 163 -7.89 17.91 -0.09
N ARG A 164 -7.15 17.15 0.73
CA ARG A 164 -5.83 16.65 0.35
C ARG A 164 -5.89 15.76 -0.90
N ILE A 165 -6.85 14.86 -0.97
CA ILE A 165 -7.04 14.00 -2.16
C ILE A 165 -7.49 14.84 -3.37
N ARG A 166 -8.39 15.79 -3.18
CA ARG A 166 -8.81 16.72 -4.26
C ARG A 166 -7.67 17.56 -4.82
N GLU A 167 -6.76 18.05 -3.95
CA GLU A 167 -5.55 18.74 -4.39
C GLU A 167 -4.69 17.88 -5.33
N LEU A 168 -4.49 16.60 -4.97
CA LEU A 168 -3.74 15.66 -5.81
C LEU A 168 -4.47 15.35 -7.13
N ILE A 169 -5.77 15.21 -7.09
CA ILE A 169 -6.61 15.05 -8.29
C ILE A 169 -6.47 16.28 -9.21
N GLY A 170 -6.46 17.48 -8.66
CA GLY A 170 -6.31 18.73 -9.41
C GLY A 170 -4.90 18.99 -9.97
N GLY A 171 -3.93 18.13 -9.66
CA GLY A 171 -2.57 18.22 -10.21
C GLY A 171 -1.70 19.33 -9.59
N VAL A 172 -2.01 19.83 -8.40
CA VAL A 172 -1.17 20.78 -7.65
C VAL A 172 -0.55 20.08 -6.44
N PRO A 173 0.67 19.49 -6.58
CA PRO A 173 1.38 18.98 -5.42
C PRO A 173 1.93 20.14 -4.61
N ARG A 174 1.28 20.52 -3.52
CA ARG A 174 1.96 21.29 -2.49
C ARG A 174 2.81 20.33 -1.66
N ILE A 175 4.10 20.26 -1.98
CA ILE A 175 5.09 19.71 -1.06
C ILE A 175 5.18 20.72 0.08
N PRO A 176 4.74 20.41 1.31
CA PRO A 176 5.04 21.27 2.44
C PRO A 176 6.58 21.31 2.60
N PRO A 177 7.14 22.48 3.00
CA PRO A 177 8.58 22.59 3.24
C PRO A 177 8.98 21.56 4.32
N PRO A 178 10.22 21.04 4.26
CA PRO A 178 10.73 20.16 5.29
C PRO A 178 10.59 20.90 6.64
N SER A 179 9.95 20.23 7.61
CA SER A 179 9.89 20.73 8.98
C SER A 179 11.32 20.91 9.48
N SER A 180 11.72 22.14 9.70
CA SER A 180 12.96 22.48 10.39
C SER A 180 12.86 21.96 11.82
N PHE A 181 13.68 20.95 12.15
CA PHE A 181 14.01 20.57 13.53
C PHE A 181 15.21 21.39 13.99
#